data_880ef9db0de86f07fec772854ce79c0a
#
_entry.id   880ef9db0de86f07fec772854ce79c0a
#
_cell.length_a   1.000
_cell.length_b   1.000
_cell.length_c   1.000
_cell.angle_alpha   90.00
_cell.angle_beta   90.00
_cell.angle_gamma   90.00
#
_symmetry.space_group_name_H-M   'P 1'
#
loop_
_entity.id
_entity.type
_entity.pdbx_description
1 polymer ?
#
loop_
_entity_poly.entity_id
_entity_poly.type
_entity_poly.pdbx_seq_one_letter_code
_entity_poly.pdbx_strand_id
1 'polypeptide(L)'
;MILNERQKLILDTIIDDYIEIGSPISSLQLLDRHDLGVCSATIRNDMIFLTEEGFLRKSYSSSGRVPTSKGYRNFIQSLKEKKEKKNQNQYFKGIDFEGMGDLYLFSNELLNELSNLSSGLLFNYVLDKGILWESGWENVILQPEMENRKTRDEFLKLVDSTKEKIKEFAKQRSENRIEVFVGKENPIIKSDEFSMITCKTNFPNTEKGCVFVLLGPKRMPYRENIDLFEDVLKF
;
A
#
# COMPACT_ATOMS: atom_id res chain seq x y z
N MET A 1 10.20 10.23 -18.95
CA MET A 1 10.51 11.63 -18.59
C MET A 1 10.87 11.63 -17.12
N ILE A 2 11.93 12.34 -16.75
CA ILE A 2 12.44 12.39 -15.36
C ILE A 2 11.92 13.70 -14.76
N LEU A 3 11.18 13.62 -13.65
CA LEU A 3 10.79 14.79 -12.86
C LEU A 3 12.04 15.41 -12.22
N ASN A 4 12.10 16.73 -12.13
CA ASN A 4 13.13 17.41 -11.34
C ASN A 4 12.82 17.25 -9.83
N GLU A 5 13.80 17.57 -8.96
CA GLU A 5 13.68 17.35 -7.51
C GLU A 5 12.51 18.10 -6.88
N ARG A 6 12.22 19.34 -7.34
CA ARG A 6 11.08 20.12 -6.86
C ARG A 6 9.74 19.50 -7.28
N GLN A 7 9.63 19.02 -8.51
CA GLN A 7 8.42 18.35 -9.01
C GLN A 7 8.18 17.04 -8.29
N LYS A 8 9.24 16.27 -8.00
CA LYS A 8 9.16 15.07 -7.17
C LYS A 8 8.67 15.41 -5.77
N LEU A 9 9.26 16.42 -5.13
CA LEU A 9 8.87 16.86 -3.80
C LEU A 9 7.40 17.25 -3.76
N ILE A 10 6.94 18.08 -4.71
CA ILE A 10 5.53 18.52 -4.80
C ILE A 10 4.60 17.32 -5.03
N LEU A 11 4.97 16.38 -5.91
CA LEU A 11 4.18 15.17 -6.15
C LEU A 11 4.08 14.29 -4.90
N ASP A 12 5.21 14.03 -4.25
CA ASP A 12 5.29 13.23 -3.02
C ASP A 12 4.43 13.86 -1.92
N THR A 13 4.55 15.19 -1.70
CA THR A 13 3.76 15.93 -0.71
C THR A 13 2.24 15.89 -1.01
N ILE A 14 1.85 16.04 -2.29
CA ILE A 14 0.44 15.91 -2.70
C ILE A 14 -0.09 14.52 -2.39
N ILE A 15 0.72 13.48 -2.62
CA ILE A 15 0.30 12.10 -2.38
C ILE A 15 0.17 11.83 -0.88
N ASP A 16 1.15 12.24 -0.06
CA ASP A 16 1.10 12.10 1.40
C ASP A 16 -0.14 12.84 1.97
N ASP A 17 -0.39 14.10 1.58
CA ASP A 17 -1.59 14.85 2.00
C ASP A 17 -2.89 14.20 1.52
N TYR A 18 -2.91 13.69 0.27
CA TYR A 18 -4.11 13.03 -0.24
C TYR A 18 -4.42 11.71 0.47
N ILE A 19 -3.39 10.97 0.85
CA ILE A 19 -3.54 9.75 1.67
C ILE A 19 -4.15 10.11 3.03
N GLU A 20 -3.67 11.17 3.68
CA GLU A 20 -4.13 11.61 4.99
C GLU A 20 -5.56 12.18 4.94
N ILE A 21 -5.82 13.11 4.02
CA ILE A 21 -7.05 13.93 4.00
C ILE A 21 -8.19 13.24 3.25
N GLY A 22 -7.89 12.46 2.22
CA GLY A 22 -8.88 11.79 1.36
C GLY A 22 -9.64 12.73 0.40
N SER A 23 -9.23 13.98 0.29
CA SER A 23 -9.86 14.99 -0.59
C SER A 23 -8.85 15.63 -1.53
N PRO A 24 -9.29 16.18 -2.70
CA PRO A 24 -8.40 16.79 -3.68
C PRO A 24 -7.56 17.91 -3.10
N ILE A 25 -6.26 17.92 -3.37
CA ILE A 25 -5.29 18.86 -2.81
C ILE A 25 -5.11 20.07 -3.75
N SER A 26 -5.21 21.28 -3.21
CA SER A 26 -4.98 22.54 -3.91
C SER A 26 -3.58 23.11 -3.63
N SER A 27 -3.09 24.03 -4.49
CA SER A 27 -1.81 24.69 -4.28
C SER A 27 -1.77 25.57 -3.03
N LEU A 28 -2.91 26.10 -2.59
CA LEU A 28 -3.01 26.87 -1.36
C LEU A 28 -2.89 25.97 -0.13
N GLN A 29 -3.61 24.86 -0.11
CA GLN A 29 -3.49 23.87 0.97
C GLN A 29 -2.06 23.35 1.15
N LEU A 30 -1.34 23.08 0.04
CA LEU A 30 0.06 22.68 0.12
C LEU A 30 0.94 23.76 0.75
N LEU A 31 0.73 25.02 0.37
CA LEU A 31 1.48 26.15 0.91
C LEU A 31 1.20 26.38 2.40
N ASP A 32 -0.06 26.20 2.81
CA ASP A 32 -0.47 26.40 4.20
C ASP A 32 0.04 25.29 5.13
N ARG A 33 0.20 24.09 4.60
CA ARG A 33 0.62 22.89 5.38
C ARG A 33 2.13 22.63 5.38
N HIS A 34 2.83 23.07 4.32
CA HIS A 34 4.23 22.71 4.08
C HIS A 34 5.06 23.93 3.64
N ASP A 35 6.25 24.05 4.22
CA ASP A 35 7.26 24.96 3.71
C ASP A 35 8.03 24.28 2.56
N LEU A 36 7.58 24.54 1.32
CA LEU A 36 8.19 23.99 0.11
C LEU A 36 9.26 24.94 -0.49
N GLY A 37 9.54 26.07 0.15
CA GLY A 37 10.52 27.05 -0.32
C GLY A 37 10.13 27.77 -1.63
N VAL A 38 8.87 27.69 -2.05
CA VAL A 38 8.36 28.30 -3.29
C VAL A 38 6.97 28.90 -3.10
N CYS A 39 6.62 29.90 -3.92
CA CYS A 39 5.32 30.56 -3.84
C CYS A 39 4.19 29.69 -4.45
N SER A 40 2.94 30.00 -4.09
CA SER A 40 1.73 29.32 -4.57
C SER A 40 1.62 29.28 -6.10
N ALA A 41 2.08 30.32 -6.80
CA ALA A 41 2.07 30.34 -8.27
C ALA A 41 3.01 29.28 -8.87
N THR A 42 4.18 29.09 -8.27
CA THR A 42 5.15 28.05 -8.68
C THR A 42 4.57 26.65 -8.43
N ILE A 43 4.01 26.40 -7.24
CA ILE A 43 3.33 25.14 -6.92
C ILE A 43 2.24 24.84 -7.94
N ARG A 44 1.41 25.84 -8.25
CA ARG A 44 0.32 25.70 -9.24
C ARG A 44 0.84 25.33 -10.62
N ASN A 45 1.93 25.93 -11.08
CA ASN A 45 2.53 25.60 -12.37
C ASN A 45 3.08 24.17 -12.39
N ASP A 46 3.76 23.73 -11.32
CA ASP A 46 4.22 22.35 -11.21
C ASP A 46 3.05 21.38 -11.15
N MET A 47 1.94 21.69 -10.46
CA MET A 47 0.72 20.87 -10.46
C MET A 47 0.07 20.80 -11.86
N ILE A 48 0.13 21.85 -12.65
CA ILE A 48 -0.34 21.82 -14.05
C ILE A 48 0.54 20.88 -14.85
N PHE A 49 1.85 21.04 -14.80
CA PHE A 49 2.81 20.16 -15.45
C PHE A 49 2.60 18.68 -15.06
N LEU A 50 2.50 18.38 -13.76
CA LEU A 50 2.26 17.02 -13.26
C LEU A 50 0.92 16.45 -13.74
N THR A 51 -0.08 17.33 -14.00
CA THR A 51 -1.37 16.91 -14.56
C THR A 51 -1.25 16.60 -16.06
N GLU A 52 -0.55 17.43 -16.82
CA GLU A 52 -0.29 17.22 -18.25
C GLU A 52 0.52 15.94 -18.49
N GLU A 53 1.49 15.69 -17.62
CA GLU A 53 2.29 14.45 -17.63
C GLU A 53 1.56 13.22 -17.05
N GLY A 54 0.33 13.39 -16.57
CA GLY A 54 -0.52 12.30 -16.11
C GLY A 54 -0.16 11.70 -14.74
N PHE A 55 0.65 12.37 -13.92
CA PHE A 55 0.90 11.98 -12.51
C PHE A 55 -0.26 12.38 -11.61
N LEU A 56 -0.92 13.49 -11.93
CA LEU A 56 -2.10 14.01 -11.25
C LEU A 56 -3.28 14.08 -12.23
N ARG A 57 -4.49 14.17 -11.69
CA ARG A 57 -5.69 14.51 -12.47
C ARG A 57 -6.50 15.58 -11.75
N LYS A 58 -7.28 16.36 -12.48
CA LYS A 58 -8.25 17.30 -11.90
C LYS A 58 -9.38 16.50 -11.24
N SER A 59 -9.83 16.95 -10.08
CA SER A 59 -11.10 16.51 -9.53
C SER A 59 -12.25 17.24 -10.23
N TYR A 60 -13.37 16.55 -10.40
CA TYR A 60 -14.57 17.10 -11.04
C TYR A 60 -15.21 18.25 -10.24
N SER A 61 -14.98 18.30 -8.92
CA SER A 61 -15.67 19.19 -7.99
C SER A 61 -14.85 20.38 -7.48
N SER A 62 -13.54 20.47 -7.81
CA SER A 62 -12.67 21.48 -7.25
C SER A 62 -11.47 21.82 -8.13
N SER A 63 -10.77 22.95 -7.82
CA SER A 63 -9.47 23.28 -8.40
C SER A 63 -8.35 22.35 -7.95
N GLY A 64 -8.61 21.44 -6.99
CA GLY A 64 -7.65 20.48 -6.44
C GLY A 64 -7.24 19.38 -7.43
N ARG A 65 -6.18 18.69 -7.06
CA ARG A 65 -5.64 17.56 -7.81
C ARG A 65 -5.70 16.28 -6.96
N VAL A 66 -5.85 15.16 -7.65
CA VAL A 66 -5.77 13.83 -7.05
C VAL A 66 -4.72 13.00 -7.78
N PRO A 67 -3.97 12.12 -7.09
CA PRO A 67 -2.98 11.26 -7.71
C PRO A 67 -3.61 10.25 -8.67
N THR A 68 -2.89 9.96 -9.75
CA THR A 68 -3.19 8.83 -10.65
C THR A 68 -2.41 7.58 -10.24
N SER A 69 -2.68 6.44 -10.87
CA SER A 69 -1.86 5.24 -10.68
C SER A 69 -0.40 5.48 -11.06
N LYS A 70 -0.13 6.29 -12.08
CA LYS A 70 1.22 6.72 -12.46
C LYS A 70 1.88 7.57 -11.36
N GLY A 71 1.13 8.48 -10.72
CA GLY A 71 1.59 9.26 -9.58
C GLY A 71 2.00 8.37 -8.41
N TYR A 72 1.11 7.49 -7.97
CA TYR A 72 1.42 6.53 -6.90
C TYR A 72 2.61 5.63 -7.24
N ARG A 73 2.73 5.17 -8.50
CA ARG A 73 3.88 4.35 -8.92
C ARG A 73 5.20 5.11 -8.77
N ASN A 74 5.23 6.38 -9.16
CA ASN A 74 6.42 7.23 -9.00
C ASN A 74 6.75 7.44 -7.51
N PHE A 75 5.75 7.72 -6.68
CA PHE A 75 5.89 7.86 -5.23
C PHE A 75 6.50 6.60 -4.58
N ILE A 76 5.95 5.42 -4.89
CA ILE A 76 6.45 4.14 -4.38
C ILE A 76 7.91 3.91 -4.80
N GLN A 77 8.28 4.30 -6.01
CA GLN A 77 9.66 4.24 -6.48
C GLN A 77 10.55 5.19 -5.70
N SER A 78 10.11 6.43 -5.43
CA SER A 78 10.83 7.39 -4.57
C SER A 78 11.06 6.84 -3.16
N LEU A 79 10.07 6.15 -2.58
CA LEU A 79 10.22 5.50 -1.28
C LEU A 79 11.34 4.48 -1.26
N LYS A 80 11.45 3.67 -2.32
CA LYS A 80 12.51 2.64 -2.44
C LYS A 80 13.90 3.26 -2.63
N GLU A 81 14.00 4.39 -3.36
CA GLU A 81 15.26 5.08 -3.61
C GLU A 81 15.78 5.84 -2.37
N LYS A 82 14.88 6.42 -1.58
CA LYS A 82 15.22 7.21 -0.37
C LYS A 82 15.54 6.36 0.86
N LYS A 83 15.45 5.02 0.76
CA LYS A 83 15.72 4.16 1.91
C LYS A 83 17.18 4.20 2.32
N GLU A 84 17.45 4.98 3.35
CA GLU A 84 18.54 4.70 4.26
C GLU A 84 18.22 3.40 5.00
N LYS A 85 19.26 2.58 5.24
CA LYS A 85 19.12 1.32 5.98
C LYS A 85 18.58 1.62 7.38
N LYS A 86 17.24 1.63 7.53
CA LYS A 86 16.62 1.58 8.85
C LYS A 86 16.96 0.23 9.46
N ASN A 87 17.93 0.22 10.36
CA ASN A 87 18.21 -0.92 11.23
C ASN A 87 17.09 -1.02 12.24
N GLN A 88 16.42 -2.15 12.31
CA GLN A 88 15.65 -2.74 13.40
C GLN A 88 14.21 -3.11 13.04
N ASN A 89 13.83 -4.35 13.39
CA ASN A 89 12.47 -4.83 13.53
C ASN A 89 11.72 -3.90 14.50
N GLN A 90 11.03 -2.88 13.96
CA GLN A 90 10.42 -1.85 14.78
C GLN A 90 9.02 -2.29 15.25
N TYR A 91 8.33 -3.09 14.42
CA TYR A 91 6.93 -3.43 14.61
C TYR A 91 6.72 -4.72 15.42
N PHE A 92 7.68 -5.65 15.41
CA PHE A 92 7.52 -6.99 16.03
C PHE A 92 8.34 -7.18 17.30
N LYS A 93 8.74 -6.10 17.97
CA LYS A 93 9.40 -6.18 19.27
C LYS A 93 8.42 -6.71 20.31
N GLY A 94 8.60 -7.96 20.71
CA GLY A 94 7.79 -8.59 21.77
C GLY A 94 6.98 -9.81 21.33
N ILE A 95 6.96 -10.15 20.03
CA ILE A 95 6.43 -11.43 19.61
C ILE A 95 7.50 -12.49 19.90
N ASP A 96 7.22 -13.42 20.82
CA ASP A 96 8.10 -14.54 21.10
C ASP A 96 7.97 -15.62 20.03
N PHE A 97 8.81 -15.49 19.00
CA PHE A 97 8.86 -16.44 17.89
C PHE A 97 9.41 -17.81 18.28
N GLU A 98 10.16 -17.91 19.39
CA GLU A 98 10.81 -19.16 19.82
C GLU A 98 9.90 -20.02 20.71
N GLY A 99 8.95 -19.40 21.43
CA GLY A 99 8.03 -20.09 22.34
C GLY A 99 6.79 -20.71 21.68
N MET A 100 6.48 -20.37 20.43
CA MET A 100 5.30 -20.86 19.73
C MET A 100 5.59 -22.16 18.98
N GLY A 101 5.36 -23.31 19.63
CA GLY A 101 5.48 -24.63 19.02
C GLY A 101 4.48 -24.91 17.90
N ASP A 102 3.41 -24.12 17.77
CA ASP A 102 2.36 -24.27 16.75
C ASP A 102 2.41 -23.15 15.73
N LEU A 103 2.84 -23.47 14.51
CA LEU A 103 2.91 -22.56 13.37
C LEU A 103 1.57 -21.86 13.04
N TYR A 104 0.45 -22.52 13.35
CA TYR A 104 -0.87 -21.99 13.04
C TYR A 104 -1.27 -20.89 14.01
N LEU A 105 -1.03 -21.10 15.30
CA LEU A 105 -1.23 -20.07 16.32
C LEU A 105 -0.34 -18.86 16.01
N PHE A 106 0.92 -19.11 15.71
CA PHE A 106 1.86 -18.08 15.30
C PHE A 106 1.38 -17.29 14.07
N SER A 107 0.93 -17.97 13.00
CA SER A 107 0.43 -17.32 11.78
C SER A 107 -0.76 -16.42 12.06
N ASN A 108 -1.67 -16.86 12.92
CA ASN A 108 -2.86 -16.11 13.28
C ASN A 108 -2.53 -14.87 14.13
N GLU A 109 -1.65 -15.00 15.11
CA GLU A 109 -1.21 -13.88 15.94
C GLU A 109 -0.43 -12.84 15.13
N LEU A 110 0.51 -13.28 14.29
CA LEU A 110 1.25 -12.41 13.39
C LEU A 110 0.30 -11.66 12.45
N LEU A 111 -0.70 -12.35 11.89
CA LEU A 111 -1.67 -11.71 11.00
C LEU A 111 -2.51 -10.66 11.72
N ASN A 112 -2.91 -10.92 12.96
CA ASN A 112 -3.66 -9.96 13.76
C ASN A 112 -2.82 -8.74 14.11
N GLU A 113 -1.56 -8.92 14.51
CA GLU A 113 -0.66 -7.79 14.77
C GLU A 113 -0.40 -6.96 13.50
N LEU A 114 -0.12 -7.62 12.37
CA LEU A 114 0.03 -6.95 11.08
C LEU A 114 -1.24 -6.19 10.68
N SER A 115 -2.41 -6.78 10.93
CA SER A 115 -3.69 -6.16 10.63
C SER A 115 -3.92 -4.89 11.46
N ASN A 116 -3.56 -4.89 12.75
CA ASN A 116 -3.69 -3.71 13.62
C ASN A 116 -2.78 -2.55 13.18
N LEU A 117 -1.67 -2.86 12.51
CA LEU A 117 -0.68 -1.88 12.05
C LEU A 117 -0.90 -1.47 10.59
N SER A 118 -1.65 -2.24 9.82
CA SER A 118 -1.91 -1.99 8.40
C SER A 118 -3.23 -1.23 8.19
N SER A 119 -3.42 -0.73 6.99
CA SER A 119 -4.61 0.02 6.59
C SER A 119 -5.53 -0.73 5.63
N GLY A 120 -5.46 -2.07 5.60
CA GLY A 120 -6.20 -2.87 4.64
C GLY A 120 -6.56 -4.25 5.15
N LEU A 121 -7.18 -5.04 4.28
CA LEU A 121 -7.47 -6.44 4.52
C LEU A 121 -6.22 -7.27 4.22
N LEU A 122 -5.74 -7.98 5.23
CA LEU A 122 -4.58 -8.85 5.15
C LEU A 122 -4.99 -10.30 4.97
N PHE A 123 -4.23 -10.97 4.10
CA PHE A 123 -4.25 -12.43 3.93
C PHE A 123 -2.89 -13.00 4.24
N ASN A 124 -2.86 -14.17 4.89
CA ASN A 124 -1.70 -15.03 5.00
C ASN A 124 -2.04 -16.40 4.41
N TYR A 125 -1.30 -16.81 3.40
CA TYR A 125 -1.44 -18.13 2.76
C TYR A 125 -0.21 -18.97 3.03
N VAL A 126 -0.39 -20.10 3.76
CA VAL A 126 0.66 -21.06 4.07
C VAL A 126 0.76 -22.10 2.97
N LEU A 127 1.91 -22.13 2.29
CA LEU A 127 2.10 -22.87 1.03
C LEU A 127 1.98 -24.38 1.17
N ASP A 128 2.59 -24.97 2.21
CA ASP A 128 2.67 -26.43 2.42
C ASP A 128 1.32 -27.05 2.83
N LYS A 129 0.50 -26.27 3.53
CA LYS A 129 -0.80 -26.71 4.06
C LYS A 129 -1.99 -26.22 3.24
N GLY A 130 -1.80 -25.21 2.41
CA GLY A 130 -2.90 -24.59 1.66
C GLY A 130 -3.91 -23.87 2.56
N ILE A 131 -3.49 -23.42 3.73
CA ILE A 131 -4.35 -22.73 4.69
C ILE A 131 -4.26 -21.22 4.43
N LEU A 132 -5.42 -20.58 4.45
CA LEU A 132 -5.58 -19.13 4.25
C LEU A 132 -6.24 -18.53 5.49
N TRP A 133 -5.60 -17.53 6.07
CA TRP A 133 -6.17 -16.65 7.09
C TRP A 133 -6.39 -15.27 6.53
N GLU A 134 -7.33 -14.54 7.10
CA GLU A 134 -7.61 -13.14 6.79
C GLU A 134 -7.91 -12.36 8.07
N SER A 135 -7.46 -11.09 8.11
CA SER A 135 -7.72 -10.15 9.21
C SER A 135 -7.72 -8.71 8.70
N GLY A 136 -8.43 -7.79 9.38
CA GLY A 136 -8.44 -6.36 9.05
C GLY A 136 -9.61 -5.91 8.17
N TRP A 137 -10.73 -6.59 8.21
CA TRP A 137 -11.95 -6.17 7.54
C TRP A 137 -12.39 -4.77 7.95
N GLU A 138 -12.30 -4.44 9.24
CA GLU A 138 -12.61 -3.14 9.82
C GLU A 138 -11.76 -2.02 9.21
N ASN A 139 -10.49 -2.29 8.91
CA ASN A 139 -9.57 -1.32 8.30
C ASN A 139 -10.00 -0.88 6.91
N VAL A 140 -10.76 -1.72 6.21
CA VAL A 140 -11.25 -1.40 4.86
C VAL A 140 -12.68 -0.90 4.90
N ILE A 141 -13.57 -1.54 5.66
CA ILE A 141 -15.00 -1.19 5.69
C ILE A 141 -15.22 0.25 6.15
N LEU A 142 -14.38 0.76 7.06
CA LEU A 142 -14.45 2.12 7.59
C LEU A 142 -13.85 3.17 6.65
N GLN A 143 -13.23 2.79 5.53
CA GLN A 143 -12.69 3.75 4.58
C GLN A 143 -13.80 4.47 3.80
N PRO A 144 -13.67 5.78 3.56
CA PRO A 144 -14.69 6.57 2.84
C PRO A 144 -15.05 6.00 1.46
N GLU A 145 -14.09 5.36 0.78
CA GLU A 145 -14.31 4.73 -0.51
C GLU A 145 -15.39 3.63 -0.45
N MET A 146 -15.57 2.99 0.72
CA MET A 146 -16.55 1.93 0.94
C MET A 146 -18.00 2.44 1.10
N GLU A 147 -18.21 3.74 1.24
CA GLU A 147 -19.55 4.34 1.20
C GLU A 147 -20.20 4.15 -0.18
N ASN A 148 -19.40 4.14 -1.24
CA ASN A 148 -19.86 3.90 -2.59
C ASN A 148 -20.15 2.41 -2.79
N ARG A 149 -21.43 2.08 -3.07
CA ARG A 149 -21.87 0.69 -3.28
C ARG A 149 -21.08 -0.03 -4.37
N LYS A 150 -20.84 0.64 -5.51
CA LYS A 150 -20.08 0.03 -6.63
C LYS A 150 -18.67 -0.32 -6.23
N THR A 151 -17.98 0.57 -5.52
CA THR A 151 -16.61 0.35 -5.01
C THR A 151 -16.60 -0.82 -4.03
N ARG A 152 -17.57 -0.87 -3.12
CA ARG A 152 -17.73 -1.97 -2.16
C ARG A 152 -17.97 -3.31 -2.84
N ASP A 153 -18.88 -3.37 -3.83
CA ASP A 153 -19.15 -4.60 -4.59
C ASP A 153 -17.90 -5.06 -5.38
N GLU A 154 -17.11 -4.12 -5.90
CA GLU A 154 -15.84 -4.39 -6.57
C GLU A 154 -14.78 -4.94 -5.59
N PHE A 155 -14.70 -4.39 -4.38
CA PHE A 155 -13.81 -4.90 -3.34
C PHE A 155 -14.15 -6.32 -2.93
N LEU A 156 -15.42 -6.64 -2.72
CA LEU A 156 -15.85 -8.01 -2.39
C LEU A 156 -15.46 -9.00 -3.49
N LYS A 157 -15.64 -8.65 -4.75
CA LYS A 157 -15.19 -9.48 -5.88
C LYS A 157 -13.67 -9.66 -5.91
N LEU A 158 -12.91 -8.62 -5.55
CA LEU A 158 -11.46 -8.69 -5.44
C LEU A 158 -11.03 -9.66 -4.34
N VAL A 159 -11.69 -9.59 -3.18
CA VAL A 159 -11.46 -10.51 -2.06
C VAL A 159 -11.75 -11.97 -2.45
N ASP A 160 -12.92 -12.24 -3.02
CA ASP A 160 -13.31 -13.60 -3.43
C ASP A 160 -12.32 -14.14 -4.48
N SER A 161 -11.99 -13.34 -5.48
CA SER A 161 -11.01 -13.74 -6.51
C SER A 161 -9.62 -13.94 -5.94
N THR A 162 -9.23 -13.20 -4.88
CA THR A 162 -7.95 -13.40 -4.20
C THR A 162 -7.94 -14.75 -3.49
N LYS A 163 -9.02 -15.09 -2.76
CA LYS A 163 -9.16 -16.40 -2.10
C LYS A 163 -9.07 -17.56 -3.09
N GLU A 164 -9.73 -17.44 -4.23
CA GLU A 164 -9.73 -18.46 -5.27
C GLU A 164 -8.35 -18.64 -5.93
N LYS A 165 -7.65 -17.54 -6.20
CA LYS A 165 -6.42 -17.53 -7.02
C LYS A 165 -5.14 -17.49 -6.20
N ILE A 166 -5.19 -17.32 -4.88
CA ILE A 166 -4.00 -17.08 -4.05
C ILE A 166 -2.94 -18.19 -4.18
N LYS A 167 -3.37 -19.44 -4.32
CA LYS A 167 -2.46 -20.57 -4.52
C LYS A 167 -1.63 -20.45 -5.80
N GLU A 168 -2.26 -20.13 -6.91
CA GLU A 168 -1.56 -19.94 -8.20
C GLU A 168 -0.74 -18.66 -8.20
N PHE A 169 -1.29 -17.61 -7.60
CA PHE A 169 -0.59 -16.35 -7.39
C PHE A 169 0.71 -16.53 -6.59
N ALA A 170 0.65 -17.26 -5.49
CA ALA A 170 1.79 -17.53 -4.60
C ALA A 170 2.93 -18.28 -5.31
N LYS A 171 2.61 -19.21 -6.22
CA LYS A 171 3.61 -19.94 -7.02
C LYS A 171 4.43 -19.04 -7.94
N GLN A 172 3.83 -17.92 -8.40
CA GLN A 172 4.44 -16.99 -9.35
C GLN A 172 5.25 -15.90 -8.68
N ARG A 173 5.28 -15.83 -7.35
CA ARG A 173 5.96 -14.76 -6.60
C ARG A 173 7.39 -15.14 -6.26
N SER A 174 8.27 -14.15 -6.37
CA SER A 174 9.67 -14.26 -5.94
C SER A 174 9.75 -14.23 -4.42
N GLU A 175 10.63 -15.04 -3.84
CA GLU A 175 10.88 -15.03 -2.41
C GLU A 175 11.63 -13.77 -1.97
N ASN A 176 11.41 -13.38 -0.73
CA ASN A 176 12.08 -12.25 -0.06
C ASN A 176 11.99 -10.93 -0.84
N ARG A 177 10.84 -10.69 -1.46
CA ARG A 177 10.59 -9.49 -2.24
C ARG A 177 9.20 -8.93 -1.98
N ILE A 178 9.14 -7.59 -1.78
CA ILE A 178 7.89 -6.85 -1.72
C ILE A 178 7.50 -6.41 -3.13
N GLU A 179 6.29 -6.76 -3.53
CA GLU A 179 5.69 -6.31 -4.77
C GLU A 179 4.46 -5.45 -4.46
N VAL A 180 4.35 -4.32 -5.15
CA VAL A 180 3.23 -3.39 -5.00
C VAL A 180 2.55 -3.24 -6.34
N PHE A 181 1.25 -3.47 -6.38
CA PHE A 181 0.40 -3.36 -7.56
C PHE A 181 -0.62 -2.24 -7.35
N VAL A 182 -0.55 -1.20 -8.17
CA VAL A 182 -1.39 -0.01 -8.05
C VAL A 182 -2.50 -0.07 -9.09
N GLY A 183 -3.74 -0.08 -8.63
CA GLY A 183 -4.89 -0.02 -9.54
C GLY A 183 -4.91 -1.20 -10.51
N LYS A 184 -5.00 -0.92 -11.79
CA LYS A 184 -5.09 -1.92 -12.88
C LYS A 184 -3.87 -2.84 -13.04
N GLU A 185 -2.80 -2.62 -12.29
CA GLU A 185 -1.63 -3.52 -12.27
C GLU A 185 -1.92 -4.81 -11.50
N ASN A 186 -2.96 -4.82 -10.65
CA ASN A 186 -3.31 -5.99 -9.85
C ASN A 186 -3.48 -7.22 -10.76
N PRO A 187 -2.71 -8.32 -10.52
CA PRO A 187 -2.72 -9.49 -11.39
C PRO A 187 -3.97 -10.36 -11.21
N ILE A 188 -4.72 -10.17 -10.12
CA ILE A 188 -5.91 -10.97 -9.78
C ILE A 188 -7.16 -10.36 -10.42
N ILE A 189 -7.38 -9.07 -10.19
CA ILE A 189 -8.49 -8.30 -10.78
C ILE A 189 -8.00 -6.93 -11.22
N LYS A 190 -8.39 -6.51 -12.42
CA LYS A 190 -8.10 -5.18 -12.97
C LYS A 190 -9.08 -4.16 -12.41
N SER A 191 -8.74 -3.58 -11.25
CA SER A 191 -9.47 -2.48 -10.63
C SER A 191 -8.65 -1.21 -10.69
N ASP A 192 -9.26 -0.05 -10.85
CA ASP A 192 -8.58 1.24 -10.71
C ASP A 192 -8.74 1.83 -9.29
N GLU A 193 -9.54 1.21 -8.45
CA GLU A 193 -9.88 1.72 -7.11
C GLU A 193 -9.01 1.11 -6.00
N PHE A 194 -8.41 -0.07 -6.23
CA PHE A 194 -7.69 -0.83 -5.20
C PHE A 194 -6.24 -1.07 -5.56
N SER A 195 -5.43 -1.20 -4.52
CA SER A 195 -4.03 -1.61 -4.62
C SER A 195 -3.77 -2.86 -3.79
N MET A 196 -2.67 -3.53 -4.11
CA MET A 196 -2.22 -4.74 -3.44
C MET A 196 -0.73 -4.63 -3.11
N ILE A 197 -0.37 -4.97 -1.88
CA ILE A 197 1.03 -5.18 -1.47
C ILE A 197 1.18 -6.64 -1.11
N THR A 198 2.25 -7.27 -1.55
CA THR A 198 2.50 -8.68 -1.26
C THR A 198 3.97 -8.96 -1.03
N CYS A 199 4.25 -9.92 -0.17
CA CYS A 199 5.56 -10.55 -0.05
C CYS A 199 5.41 -12.07 0.12
N LYS A 200 6.41 -12.80 -0.37
CA LYS A 200 6.58 -14.23 -0.13
C LYS A 200 7.86 -14.40 0.69
N THR A 201 7.74 -15.12 1.81
CA THR A 201 8.85 -15.40 2.72
C THR A 201 8.65 -16.74 3.40
N ASN A 202 9.60 -17.14 4.21
CA ASN A 202 9.45 -18.30 5.10
C ASN A 202 9.08 -17.83 6.51
N PHE A 203 8.39 -18.67 7.27
CA PHE A 203 8.22 -18.44 8.70
C PHE A 203 9.58 -18.49 9.41
N PRO A 204 9.75 -17.74 10.51
CA PRO A 204 10.99 -17.70 11.25
C PRO A 204 11.49 -19.11 11.64
N ASN A 205 12.78 -19.33 11.45
CA ASN A 205 13.44 -20.60 11.80
C ASN A 205 12.84 -21.87 11.14
N THR A 206 12.14 -21.70 10.00
CA THR A 206 11.54 -22.82 9.24
C THR A 206 11.80 -22.69 7.74
N GLU A 207 11.64 -23.79 7.00
CA GLU A 207 11.59 -23.77 5.52
C GLU A 207 10.15 -23.66 4.99
N LYS A 208 9.18 -23.40 5.87
CA LYS A 208 7.76 -23.32 5.48
C LYS A 208 7.44 -21.96 4.91
N GLY A 209 7.18 -21.94 3.61
CA GLY A 209 6.86 -20.72 2.88
C GLY A 209 5.45 -20.20 3.15
N CYS A 210 5.31 -18.90 3.19
CA CYS A 210 4.03 -18.19 3.24
C CYS A 210 4.00 -16.99 2.31
N VAL A 211 2.80 -16.55 1.96
CA VAL A 211 2.56 -15.32 1.20
C VAL A 211 1.63 -14.44 2.00
N PHE A 212 2.07 -13.20 2.24
CA PHE A 212 1.24 -12.15 2.77
C PHE A 212 0.71 -11.28 1.62
N VAL A 213 -0.56 -10.93 1.69
CA VAL A 213 -1.23 -10.04 0.73
C VAL A 213 -2.04 -9.01 1.49
N LEU A 214 -1.76 -7.74 1.29
CA LEU A 214 -2.55 -6.62 1.79
C LEU A 214 -3.38 -6.05 0.64
N LEU A 215 -4.68 -5.99 0.81
CA LEU A 215 -5.62 -5.36 -0.11
C LEU A 215 -6.24 -4.12 0.54
N GLY A 216 -6.29 -3.03 -0.18
CA GLY A 216 -6.93 -1.80 0.29
C GLY A 216 -7.20 -0.80 -0.83
N PRO A 217 -7.86 0.32 -0.51
CA PRO A 217 -8.05 1.41 -1.46
C PRO A 217 -6.73 1.88 -2.05
N LYS A 218 -6.75 2.37 -3.28
CA LYS A 218 -5.54 2.93 -3.93
C LYS A 218 -4.89 4.05 -3.12
N ARG A 219 -5.62 4.69 -2.24
CA ARG A 219 -5.19 5.73 -1.30
C ARG A 219 -4.59 5.17 0.01
N MET A 220 -4.09 3.94 0.01
CA MET A 220 -3.47 3.39 1.23
C MET A 220 -2.15 4.08 1.60
N PRO A 221 -1.75 4.10 2.87
CA PRO A 221 -0.45 4.61 3.33
C PRO A 221 0.68 3.66 2.91
N TYR A 222 1.21 3.88 1.70
CA TYR A 222 2.21 2.99 1.11
C TYR A 222 3.51 2.92 1.91
N ARG A 223 3.94 4.04 2.50
CA ARG A 223 5.19 4.11 3.28
C ARG A 223 5.14 3.15 4.46
N GLU A 224 4.12 3.31 5.29
CA GLU A 224 3.90 2.52 6.50
C GLU A 224 3.68 1.04 6.18
N ASN A 225 2.86 0.75 5.19
CA ASN A 225 2.58 -0.62 4.76
C ASN A 225 3.81 -1.30 4.15
N ILE A 226 4.64 -0.59 3.37
CA ILE A 226 5.88 -1.16 2.82
C ILE A 226 6.90 -1.39 3.95
N ASP A 227 7.07 -0.45 4.89
CA ASP A 227 7.95 -0.61 6.04
C ASP A 227 7.54 -1.83 6.89
N LEU A 228 6.24 -2.02 7.10
CA LEU A 228 5.67 -3.17 7.79
C LEU A 228 6.02 -4.50 7.10
N PHE A 229 5.86 -4.57 5.77
CA PHE A 229 6.19 -5.76 4.99
C PHE A 229 7.71 -6.03 4.93
N GLU A 230 8.52 -4.99 5.02
CA GLU A 230 9.98 -5.17 5.14
C GLU A 230 10.40 -5.79 6.47
N ASP A 231 9.70 -5.45 7.55
CA ASP A 231 9.95 -6.09 8.82
C ASP A 231 9.51 -7.57 8.81
N VAL A 232 8.43 -7.90 8.08
CA VAL A 232 8.05 -9.30 7.81
C VAL A 232 9.14 -10.07 7.07
N LEU A 233 9.85 -9.44 6.13
CA LEU A 233 10.94 -10.09 5.38
C LEU A 233 12.23 -10.30 6.20
N LYS A 234 12.34 -9.70 7.40
CA LYS A 234 13.52 -9.84 8.28
C LYS A 234 13.37 -10.96 9.30
N PHE A 235 12.27 -11.69 9.29
CA PHE A 235 12.10 -12.91 10.06
C PHE A 235 13.02 -14.04 9.53
#